data_283b99c4c47eb7d774d73af422aeb4a2
#
_entry.id   283b99c4c47eb7d774d73af422aeb4a2
#
_cell.length_a   1.000
_cell.length_b   1.000
_cell.length_c   1.000
_cell.angle_alpha   90.00
_cell.angle_beta   90.00
_cell.angle_gamma   90.00
#
_symmetry.space_group_name_H-M   'P 1'
#
loop_
_entity.id
_entity.type
_entity.pdbx_description
1 polymer ?
#
loop_
_entity_poly.entity_id
_entity_poly.type
_entity_poly.pdbx_seq_one_letter_code
_entity_poly.pdbx_strand_id
1 'polypeptide(L)'
;VGGLFGLFSGILIQYFNVQPFIATLSMMFLARGLASMLSTVPERLPDETSIRVLATQWKLIDGPKVNDLVITPGVLIAAVVVIVAVFMLARTRMGRTVYAIGGSEQSAALMGLPVHATKMWVYVISGLLAGVAAVVYTTRLGIAQNITGVGWELDAIAATVIGGTLLTGGVGYVLGSVVGALVLGLMNVLITRDGSVPPEATTIITGGILLIFVLLQRAVLAKQRE
;
A
#
# COMPACT_ATOMS: atom_id res chain seq x y z
N VAL A 1 6.50 14.27 -5.42
CA VAL A 1 7.58 13.29 -5.68
C VAL A 1 6.96 11.93 -5.95
N GLY A 2 6.20 11.28 -5.03
CA GLY A 2 5.64 9.93 -5.23
C GLY A 2 4.86 9.75 -6.53
N GLY A 3 3.97 10.69 -6.87
CA GLY A 3 3.24 10.67 -8.14
C GLY A 3 4.11 10.76 -9.38
N LEU A 4 5.24 11.47 -9.31
CA LEU A 4 6.22 11.52 -10.41
C LEU A 4 6.89 10.17 -10.63
N PHE A 5 7.29 9.49 -9.56
CA PHE A 5 7.83 8.13 -9.64
C PHE A 5 6.80 7.14 -10.21
N GLY A 6 5.53 7.29 -9.80
CA GLY A 6 4.43 6.52 -10.37
C GLY A 6 4.23 6.79 -11.87
N LEU A 7 4.27 8.06 -12.27
CA LEU A 7 4.16 8.46 -13.68
C LEU A 7 5.33 7.87 -14.50
N PHE A 8 6.55 7.97 -13.99
CA PHE A 8 7.73 7.44 -14.66
C PHE A 8 7.65 5.91 -14.83
N SER A 9 7.23 5.19 -13.78
CA SER A 9 6.95 3.75 -13.86
C SER A 9 5.90 3.43 -14.92
N GLY A 10 4.81 4.20 -14.95
CA GLY A 10 3.75 4.04 -15.95
C GLY A 10 4.24 4.25 -17.38
N ILE A 11 5.09 5.25 -17.62
CA ILE A 11 5.69 5.53 -18.93
C ILE A 11 6.59 4.36 -19.36
N LEU A 12 7.48 3.88 -18.50
CA LEU A 12 8.38 2.77 -18.81
C LEU A 12 7.60 1.51 -19.20
N ILE A 13 6.51 1.23 -18.50
CA ILE A 13 5.69 0.03 -18.74
C ILE A 13 4.85 0.19 -20.01
N GLN A 14 4.26 1.36 -20.25
CA GLN A 14 3.28 1.52 -21.33
C GLN A 14 3.90 1.93 -22.68
N TYR A 15 4.98 2.70 -22.68
CA TYR A 15 5.62 3.18 -23.92
C TYR A 15 6.87 2.37 -24.28
N PHE A 16 7.63 1.93 -23.28
CA PHE A 16 8.84 1.15 -23.53
C PHE A 16 8.62 -0.37 -23.39
N ASN A 17 7.39 -0.81 -23.09
CA ASN A 17 7.05 -2.22 -22.90
C ASN A 17 7.94 -2.96 -21.91
N VAL A 18 8.46 -2.25 -20.90
CA VAL A 18 9.26 -2.85 -19.84
C VAL A 18 8.34 -3.68 -18.95
N GLN A 19 8.78 -4.87 -18.57
CA GLN A 19 8.02 -5.72 -17.66
C GLN A 19 7.71 -4.98 -16.35
N PRO A 20 6.44 -4.95 -15.88
CA PRO A 20 6.03 -4.15 -14.72
C PRO A 20 6.87 -4.36 -13.47
N PHE A 21 7.24 -5.61 -13.18
CA PHE A 21 8.06 -5.96 -12.03
C PHE A 21 9.46 -5.32 -12.10
N ILE A 22 10.12 -5.38 -13.27
CA ILE A 22 11.45 -4.80 -13.46
C ILE A 22 11.38 -3.27 -13.37
N ALA A 23 10.39 -2.64 -14.01
CA ALA A 23 10.22 -1.21 -13.99
C ALA A 23 10.02 -0.68 -12.56
N THR A 24 9.14 -1.30 -11.78
CA THR A 24 8.84 -0.86 -10.41
C THR A 24 10.01 -1.11 -9.45
N LEU A 25 10.73 -2.23 -9.57
CA LEU A 25 11.95 -2.48 -8.81
C LEU A 25 13.05 -1.46 -9.12
N SER A 26 13.27 -1.16 -10.39
CA SER A 26 14.25 -0.16 -10.80
C SER A 26 13.93 1.21 -10.21
N MET A 27 12.65 1.61 -10.25
CA MET A 27 12.20 2.87 -9.67
C MET A 27 12.31 2.88 -8.13
N MET A 28 12.10 1.77 -7.47
CA MET A 28 12.34 1.64 -6.03
C MET A 28 13.82 1.87 -5.67
N PHE A 29 14.74 1.22 -6.39
CA PHE A 29 16.17 1.42 -6.16
C PHE A 29 16.61 2.84 -6.48
N LEU A 30 16.09 3.43 -7.55
CA LEU A 30 16.36 4.81 -7.91
C LEU A 30 15.87 5.78 -6.84
N ALA A 31 14.65 5.60 -6.33
CA ALA A 31 14.11 6.42 -5.25
C ALA A 31 14.94 6.31 -3.96
N ARG A 32 15.34 5.09 -3.58
CA ARG A 32 16.20 4.86 -2.41
C ARG A 32 17.59 5.46 -2.59
N GLY A 33 18.19 5.30 -3.77
CA GLY A 33 19.48 5.91 -4.09
C GLY A 33 19.44 7.43 -3.98
N LEU A 34 18.42 8.06 -4.57
CA LEU A 34 18.22 9.52 -4.47
C LEU A 34 17.97 9.96 -3.03
N ALA A 35 17.17 9.23 -2.25
CA ALA A 35 16.95 9.53 -0.83
C ALA A 35 18.27 9.47 -0.04
N SER A 36 19.12 8.47 -0.29
CA SER A 36 20.42 8.33 0.36
C SER A 36 21.43 9.43 -0.05
N MET A 37 21.30 9.96 -1.26
CA MET A 37 22.11 11.10 -1.69
C MET A 37 21.69 12.42 -1.02
N LEU A 38 20.41 12.55 -0.63
CA LEU A 38 19.91 13.74 0.05
C LEU A 38 20.32 13.76 1.53
N SER A 39 20.15 12.66 2.24
CA SER A 39 20.60 12.51 3.63
C SER A 39 20.85 11.05 3.96
N THR A 40 21.97 10.75 4.60
CA THR A 40 22.30 9.43 5.16
C THR A 40 22.00 9.34 6.67
N VAL A 41 21.79 10.50 7.30
CA VAL A 41 21.54 10.63 8.73
C VAL A 41 20.04 10.81 8.97
N PRO A 42 19.46 10.17 10.00
CA PRO A 42 18.08 10.42 10.39
C PRO A 42 17.86 11.91 10.71
N GLU A 43 16.94 12.55 10.01
CA GLU A 43 16.58 13.95 10.24
C GLU A 43 15.33 14.05 11.10
N ARG A 44 15.40 14.83 12.18
CA ARG A 44 14.24 15.14 13.02
C ARG A 44 13.42 16.26 12.38
N LEU A 45 12.12 16.06 12.37
CA LEU A 45 11.19 17.13 11.96
C LEU A 45 11.25 18.27 12.98
N PRO A 46 11.46 19.54 12.54
CA PRO A 46 11.42 20.70 13.43
C PRO A 46 10.06 20.81 14.14
N ASP A 47 10.08 21.22 15.41
CA ASP A 47 8.87 21.30 16.25
C ASP A 47 7.84 22.31 15.73
N GLU A 48 8.26 23.32 15.01
CA GLU A 48 7.43 24.41 14.46
C GLU A 48 6.80 24.10 13.09
N THR A 49 6.97 22.90 12.57
CA THR A 49 6.48 22.57 11.23
C THR A 49 4.95 22.35 11.24
N SER A 50 4.22 23.07 10.39
CA SER A 50 2.75 22.95 10.23
C SER A 50 2.28 21.51 9.97
N ILE A 51 3.17 20.65 9.43
CA ILE A 51 2.89 19.24 9.16
C ILE A 51 2.72 18.43 10.46
N ARG A 52 3.26 18.91 11.59
CA ARG A 52 3.17 18.24 12.89
C ARG A 52 1.73 18.21 13.46
N VAL A 53 0.83 19.04 12.94
CA VAL A 53 -0.61 18.94 13.21
C VAL A 53 -1.15 17.54 12.88
N LEU A 54 -0.55 16.84 11.91
CA LEU A 54 -0.92 15.47 11.56
C LEU A 54 -0.51 14.43 12.64
N ALA A 55 0.41 14.78 13.54
CA ALA A 55 0.81 13.94 14.67
C ALA A 55 -0.01 14.21 15.93
N THR A 56 -0.86 15.26 15.94
CA THR A 56 -1.67 15.64 17.09
C THR A 56 -2.64 14.51 17.41
N GLN A 57 -2.65 14.09 18.66
CA GLN A 57 -3.57 13.07 19.15
C GLN A 57 -4.84 13.73 19.65
N TRP A 58 -5.97 13.47 19.00
CA TRP A 58 -7.27 13.93 19.46
C TRP A 58 -7.89 12.85 20.36
N LYS A 59 -8.09 13.19 21.64
CA LYS A 59 -8.80 12.33 22.57
C LYS A 59 -10.29 12.43 22.30
N LEU A 60 -10.91 11.34 21.88
CA LEU A 60 -12.36 11.26 21.68
C LEU A 60 -13.10 10.92 22.97
N ILE A 61 -12.51 10.15 23.85
CA ILE A 61 -13.11 9.70 25.10
C ILE A 61 -12.02 9.77 26.18
N ASP A 62 -12.26 10.59 27.21
CA ASP A 62 -11.46 10.59 28.43
C ASP A 62 -11.91 9.40 29.30
N GLY A 63 -11.22 8.27 29.19
CA GLY A 63 -11.42 7.11 30.03
C GLY A 63 -10.39 7.02 31.15
N PRO A 64 -10.60 6.16 32.17
CA PRO A 64 -9.55 5.87 33.15
C PRO A 64 -8.32 5.34 32.41
N LYS A 65 -7.16 5.86 32.71
CA LYS A 65 -5.79 5.82 32.14
C LYS A 65 -5.36 4.69 31.17
N VAL A 66 -6.19 3.69 30.93
CA VAL A 66 -5.91 2.52 30.08
C VAL A 66 -6.81 2.47 28.83
N ASN A 67 -7.89 3.25 28.76
CA ASN A 67 -8.91 3.19 27.69
C ASN A 67 -9.14 4.51 26.96
N ASP A 68 -8.14 5.37 26.87
CA ASP A 68 -8.24 6.58 26.04
C ASP A 68 -8.30 6.18 24.57
N LEU A 69 -9.44 6.43 23.93
CA LEU A 69 -9.60 6.24 22.49
C LEU A 69 -9.03 7.47 21.78
N VAL A 70 -7.82 7.34 21.27
CA VAL A 70 -7.08 8.40 20.60
C VAL A 70 -7.18 8.22 19.09
N ILE A 71 -7.71 9.20 18.41
CA ILE A 71 -7.72 9.24 16.93
C ILE A 71 -6.66 10.24 16.48
N THR A 72 -5.77 9.79 15.59
CA THR A 72 -4.81 10.65 14.93
C THR A 72 -5.36 11.11 13.58
N PRO A 73 -5.04 12.32 13.09
CA PRO A 73 -5.43 12.78 11.76
C PRO A 73 -5.03 11.80 10.65
N GLY A 74 -3.97 11.02 10.85
CA GLY A 74 -3.56 9.95 9.92
C GLY A 74 -4.64 8.88 9.71
N VAL A 75 -5.40 8.53 10.76
CA VAL A 75 -6.53 7.59 10.65
C VAL A 75 -7.66 8.19 9.82
N LEU A 76 -7.94 9.50 9.99
CA LEU A 76 -8.96 10.20 9.19
C LEU A 76 -8.56 10.26 7.72
N ILE A 77 -7.29 10.55 7.42
CA ILE A 77 -6.76 10.54 6.06
C ILE A 77 -6.91 9.14 5.46
N ALA A 78 -6.54 8.09 6.19
CA ALA A 78 -6.70 6.72 5.74
C ALA A 78 -8.17 6.38 5.46
N ALA A 79 -9.10 6.78 6.35
CA ALA A 79 -10.53 6.56 6.16
C ALA A 79 -11.05 7.27 4.90
N VAL A 80 -10.66 8.52 4.68
CA VAL A 80 -11.03 9.28 3.46
C VAL A 80 -10.49 8.58 2.22
N VAL A 81 -9.22 8.17 2.22
CA VAL A 81 -8.60 7.44 1.09
C VAL A 81 -9.37 6.15 0.80
N VAL A 82 -9.73 5.38 1.83
CA VAL A 82 -10.51 4.15 1.66
C VAL A 82 -11.89 4.44 1.07
N ILE A 83 -12.61 5.44 1.57
CA ILE A 83 -13.93 5.83 1.04
C ILE A 83 -13.81 6.23 -0.44
N VAL A 84 -12.83 7.07 -0.78
CA VAL A 84 -12.57 7.50 -2.17
C VAL A 84 -12.23 6.30 -3.04
N ALA A 85 -11.37 5.38 -2.58
CA ALA A 85 -10.99 4.19 -3.33
C ALA A 85 -12.18 3.26 -3.56
N VAL A 86 -13.01 3.00 -2.54
CA VAL A 86 -14.24 2.21 -2.66
C VAL A 86 -15.18 2.84 -3.69
N PHE A 87 -15.42 4.15 -3.58
CA PHE A 87 -16.28 4.86 -4.52
C PHE A 87 -15.71 4.82 -5.95
N MET A 88 -14.42 5.07 -6.10
CA MET A 88 -13.74 5.07 -7.40
C MET A 88 -13.82 3.69 -8.06
N LEU A 89 -13.53 2.61 -7.33
CA LEU A 89 -13.56 1.26 -7.91
C LEU A 89 -14.99 0.76 -8.15
N ALA A 90 -15.93 1.05 -7.24
CA ALA A 90 -17.30 0.52 -7.33
C ALA A 90 -18.20 1.32 -8.29
N ARG A 91 -18.03 2.64 -8.38
CA ARG A 91 -18.99 3.53 -9.05
C ARG A 91 -18.48 4.23 -10.31
N THR A 92 -17.14 4.30 -10.53
CA THR A 92 -16.61 5.03 -11.68
C THR A 92 -16.34 4.13 -12.91
N ARG A 93 -16.24 4.77 -14.07
CA ARG A 93 -15.82 4.08 -15.31
C ARG A 93 -14.41 3.53 -15.19
N MET A 94 -13.51 4.28 -14.50
CA MET A 94 -12.14 3.85 -14.26
C MET A 94 -12.07 2.54 -13.48
N GLY A 95 -12.85 2.40 -12.41
CA GLY A 95 -12.90 1.16 -11.64
C GLY A 95 -13.32 -0.04 -12.46
N ARG A 96 -14.40 0.09 -13.27
CA ARG A 96 -14.83 -1.00 -14.16
C ARG A 96 -13.76 -1.38 -15.17
N THR A 97 -13.06 -0.40 -15.74
CA THR A 97 -11.95 -0.64 -16.66
C THR A 97 -10.79 -1.34 -15.99
N VAL A 98 -10.43 -0.97 -14.73
CA VAL A 98 -9.40 -1.63 -13.95
C VAL A 98 -9.71 -3.12 -13.77
N TYR A 99 -10.95 -3.46 -13.37
CA TYR A 99 -11.36 -4.87 -13.22
C TYR A 99 -11.37 -5.62 -14.55
N ALA A 100 -11.83 -4.98 -15.64
CA ALA A 100 -11.82 -5.59 -16.96
C ALA A 100 -10.41 -5.91 -17.45
N ILE A 101 -9.47 -4.97 -17.30
CA ILE A 101 -8.05 -5.15 -17.65
C ILE A 101 -7.44 -6.27 -16.79
N GLY A 102 -7.75 -6.29 -15.48
CA GLY A 102 -7.28 -7.32 -14.56
C GLY A 102 -7.78 -8.73 -14.92
N GLY A 103 -8.96 -8.85 -15.52
CA GLY A 103 -9.49 -10.13 -15.99
C GLY A 103 -8.84 -10.60 -17.29
N SER A 104 -8.76 -9.73 -18.29
CA SER A 104 -8.07 -9.98 -19.56
C SER A 104 -7.75 -8.65 -20.24
N GLU A 105 -6.49 -8.29 -20.25
CA GLU A 105 -6.02 -7.06 -20.92
C GLU A 105 -6.34 -7.06 -22.41
N GLN A 106 -6.16 -8.21 -23.05
CA GLN A 106 -6.39 -8.38 -24.48
C GLN A 106 -7.89 -8.19 -24.84
N SER A 107 -8.77 -8.80 -24.05
CA SER A 107 -10.22 -8.64 -24.22
C SER A 107 -10.67 -7.21 -23.96
N ALA A 108 -10.12 -6.56 -22.93
CA ALA A 108 -10.40 -5.16 -22.63
C ALA A 108 -9.99 -4.22 -23.77
N ALA A 109 -8.83 -4.47 -24.39
CA ALA A 109 -8.36 -3.70 -25.54
C ALA A 109 -9.27 -3.90 -26.76
N LEU A 110 -9.70 -5.14 -27.03
CA LEU A 110 -10.63 -5.45 -28.14
C LEU A 110 -12.00 -4.80 -27.94
N MET A 111 -12.45 -4.61 -26.71
CA MET A 111 -13.67 -3.86 -26.38
C MET A 111 -13.51 -2.33 -26.49
N GLY A 112 -12.35 -1.82 -26.88
CA GLY A 112 -12.08 -0.40 -27.05
C GLY A 112 -11.87 0.34 -25.71
N LEU A 113 -11.60 -0.36 -24.61
CA LEU A 113 -11.31 0.30 -23.33
C LEU A 113 -9.92 0.96 -23.37
N PRO A 114 -9.75 2.12 -22.71
CA PRO A 114 -8.49 2.87 -22.73
C PRO A 114 -7.44 2.22 -21.79
N VAL A 115 -6.89 1.06 -22.20
CA VAL A 115 -5.98 0.24 -21.39
C VAL A 115 -4.74 1.03 -20.97
N HIS A 116 -4.05 1.67 -21.94
CA HIS A 116 -2.82 2.42 -21.66
C HIS A 116 -3.02 3.56 -20.67
N ALA A 117 -4.07 4.37 -20.89
CA ALA A 117 -4.37 5.48 -19.99
C ALA A 117 -4.76 4.99 -18.58
N THR A 118 -5.56 3.92 -18.50
CA THR A 118 -5.97 3.36 -17.21
C THR A 118 -4.79 2.83 -16.42
N LYS A 119 -3.90 2.05 -17.03
CA LYS A 119 -2.68 1.56 -16.37
C LYS A 119 -1.79 2.71 -15.91
N MET A 120 -1.59 3.73 -16.75
CA MET A 120 -0.82 4.93 -16.37
C MET A 120 -1.39 5.57 -15.09
N TRP A 121 -2.71 5.80 -15.04
CA TRP A 121 -3.37 6.37 -13.87
C TRP A 121 -3.26 5.50 -12.62
N VAL A 122 -3.30 4.18 -12.75
CA VAL A 122 -3.10 3.26 -11.62
C VAL A 122 -1.73 3.46 -10.98
N TYR A 123 -0.65 3.55 -11.78
CA TYR A 123 0.69 3.81 -11.27
C TYR A 123 0.83 5.20 -10.64
N VAL A 124 0.24 6.23 -11.26
CA VAL A 124 0.26 7.60 -10.72
C VAL A 124 -0.45 7.66 -9.37
N ILE A 125 -1.65 7.07 -9.27
CA ILE A 125 -2.44 7.04 -8.03
C ILE A 125 -1.69 6.26 -6.96
N SER A 126 -1.11 5.11 -7.29
CA SER A 126 -0.31 4.32 -6.36
C SER A 126 0.86 5.12 -5.80
N GLY A 127 1.61 5.83 -6.67
CA GLY A 127 2.71 6.68 -6.26
C GLY A 127 2.28 7.88 -5.40
N LEU A 128 1.13 8.50 -5.71
CA LEU A 128 0.55 9.58 -4.89
C LEU A 128 0.16 9.06 -3.50
N LEU A 129 -0.51 7.92 -3.42
CA LEU A 129 -0.93 7.33 -2.15
C LEU A 129 0.27 6.91 -1.30
N ALA A 130 1.33 6.37 -1.91
CA ALA A 130 2.58 6.09 -1.23
C ALA A 130 3.21 7.36 -0.66
N GLY A 131 3.18 8.47 -1.41
CA GLY A 131 3.63 9.78 -0.94
C GLY A 131 2.83 10.30 0.27
N VAL A 132 1.51 10.16 0.23
CA VAL A 132 0.64 10.52 1.37
C VAL A 132 0.95 9.66 2.59
N ALA A 133 1.09 8.34 2.41
CA ALA A 133 1.44 7.42 3.48
C ALA A 133 2.80 7.76 4.10
N ALA A 134 3.80 8.11 3.29
CA ALA A 134 5.11 8.53 3.74
C ALA A 134 5.05 9.78 4.63
N VAL A 135 4.28 10.80 4.22
CA VAL A 135 4.09 12.03 5.02
C VAL A 135 3.44 11.72 6.36
N VAL A 136 2.34 10.95 6.36
CA VAL A 136 1.61 10.59 7.59
C VAL A 136 2.53 9.79 8.53
N TYR A 137 3.28 8.84 8.00
CA TYR A 137 4.17 8.01 8.81
C TYR A 137 5.34 8.78 9.39
N THR A 138 6.04 9.59 8.57
CA THR A 138 7.18 10.41 9.00
C THR A 138 6.75 11.42 10.06
N THR A 139 5.59 12.01 9.91
CA THR A 139 5.03 12.97 10.88
C THR A 139 4.74 12.29 12.21
N ARG A 140 4.21 11.07 12.18
CA ARG A 140 3.92 10.29 13.39
C ARG A 140 5.18 9.91 14.15
N LEU A 141 6.26 9.54 13.44
CA LEU A 141 7.54 9.20 14.06
C LEU A 141 8.34 10.44 14.49
N GLY A 142 8.11 11.60 13.86
CA GLY A 142 8.92 12.80 14.04
C GLY A 142 10.33 12.70 13.48
N ILE A 143 10.66 11.64 12.74
CA ILE A 143 11.98 11.36 12.18
C ILE A 143 11.83 10.81 10.77
N ALA A 144 12.63 11.33 9.83
CA ALA A 144 12.80 10.79 8.49
C ALA A 144 14.08 9.94 8.43
N GLN A 145 13.98 8.71 7.93
CA GLN A 145 15.10 7.77 7.81
C GLN A 145 15.07 7.04 6.48
N ASN A 146 16.24 6.77 5.89
CA ASN A 146 16.35 6.06 4.61
C ASN A 146 15.91 4.60 4.68
N ILE A 147 16.02 3.96 5.84
CA ILE A 147 15.62 2.58 6.06
C ILE A 147 14.11 2.41 6.25
N THR A 148 13.38 3.51 6.41
CA THR A 148 11.92 3.47 6.56
C THR A 148 11.26 2.88 5.31
N GLY A 149 10.33 1.97 5.50
CA GLY A 149 9.56 1.36 4.40
C GLY A 149 10.25 0.19 3.69
N VAL A 150 11.41 -0.27 4.18
CA VAL A 150 12.03 -1.50 3.65
C VAL A 150 11.16 -2.70 4.01
N GLY A 151 10.73 -3.46 2.99
CA GLY A 151 9.87 -4.64 3.18
C GLY A 151 8.36 -4.34 3.19
N TRP A 152 7.95 -3.09 3.29
CA TRP A 152 6.52 -2.72 3.31
C TRP A 152 5.79 -3.05 2.00
N GLU A 153 6.52 -3.19 0.91
CA GLU A 153 5.97 -3.70 -0.34
C GLU A 153 5.40 -5.11 -0.18
N LEU A 154 6.08 -5.97 0.59
CA LEU A 154 5.60 -7.33 0.87
C LEU A 154 4.40 -7.32 1.82
N ASP A 155 4.43 -6.46 2.85
CA ASP A 155 3.30 -6.30 3.77
C ASP A 155 2.05 -5.79 3.03
N ALA A 156 2.20 -4.85 2.11
CA ALA A 156 1.10 -4.35 1.29
C ALA A 156 0.51 -5.44 0.38
N ILE A 157 1.36 -6.24 -0.25
CA ILE A 157 0.92 -7.39 -1.05
C ILE A 157 0.21 -8.40 -0.14
N ALA A 158 0.78 -8.75 1.00
CA ALA A 158 0.16 -9.68 1.95
C ALA A 158 -1.20 -9.18 2.42
N ALA A 159 -1.33 -7.89 2.78
CA ALA A 159 -2.61 -7.30 3.19
C ALA A 159 -3.68 -7.42 2.10
N THR A 160 -3.34 -7.16 0.85
CA THR A 160 -4.29 -7.26 -0.27
C THR A 160 -4.69 -8.70 -0.57
N VAL A 161 -3.74 -9.64 -0.50
CA VAL A 161 -3.97 -11.06 -0.73
C VAL A 161 -4.82 -11.68 0.37
N ILE A 162 -4.52 -11.39 1.65
CA ILE A 162 -5.33 -11.77 2.82
C ILE A 162 -6.74 -11.18 2.68
N GLY A 163 -6.85 -9.95 2.16
CA GLY A 163 -8.10 -9.26 1.88
C GLY A 163 -8.90 -9.83 0.71
N GLY A 164 -8.44 -10.91 0.06
CA GLY A 164 -9.15 -11.60 -1.02
C GLY A 164 -8.92 -11.02 -2.42
N THR A 165 -7.91 -10.17 -2.60
CA THR A 165 -7.50 -9.69 -3.94
C THR A 165 -6.67 -10.76 -4.63
N LEU A 166 -7.04 -11.12 -5.87
CA LEU A 166 -6.29 -12.10 -6.64
C LEU A 166 -5.05 -11.47 -7.29
N LEU A 167 -3.91 -12.11 -7.13
CA LEU A 167 -2.65 -11.69 -7.79
C LEU A 167 -2.73 -11.82 -9.31
N THR A 168 -3.57 -12.70 -9.82
CA THR A 168 -3.84 -12.84 -11.26
C THR A 168 -4.65 -11.69 -11.83
N GLY A 169 -5.26 -10.86 -10.98
CA GLY A 169 -6.12 -9.74 -11.37
C GLY A 169 -7.59 -10.10 -11.53
N GLY A 170 -8.39 -9.13 -11.91
CA GLY A 170 -9.83 -9.25 -12.22
C GLY A 170 -10.76 -9.27 -11.01
N VAL A 171 -10.29 -9.67 -9.85
CA VAL A 171 -11.08 -9.73 -8.61
C VAL A 171 -10.30 -9.11 -7.46
N GLY A 172 -10.96 -8.26 -6.69
CA GLY A 172 -10.39 -7.63 -5.51
C GLY A 172 -11.39 -6.72 -4.80
N TYR A 173 -11.18 -6.52 -3.50
CA TYR A 173 -12.06 -5.71 -2.67
C TYR A 173 -11.25 -4.77 -1.80
N VAL A 174 -11.50 -3.45 -1.91
CA VAL A 174 -10.81 -2.44 -1.09
C VAL A 174 -11.00 -2.71 0.40
N LEU A 175 -12.25 -2.95 0.82
CA LEU A 175 -12.55 -3.25 2.23
C LEU A 175 -11.86 -4.52 2.71
N GLY A 176 -11.75 -5.54 1.84
CA GLY A 176 -10.96 -6.73 2.14
C GLY A 176 -9.50 -6.38 2.42
N SER A 177 -8.88 -5.58 1.57
CA SER A 177 -7.49 -5.12 1.76
C SER A 177 -7.29 -4.33 3.06
N VAL A 178 -8.30 -3.54 3.46
CA VAL A 178 -8.29 -2.84 4.76
C VAL A 178 -8.31 -3.83 5.92
N VAL A 179 -9.17 -4.86 5.86
CA VAL A 179 -9.21 -5.92 6.88
C VAL A 179 -7.87 -6.67 6.92
N GLY A 180 -7.30 -7.01 5.76
CA GLY A 180 -5.99 -7.65 5.70
C GLY A 180 -4.88 -6.80 6.34
N ALA A 181 -4.87 -5.50 6.07
CA ALA A 181 -3.93 -4.56 6.68
C ALA A 181 -4.11 -4.47 8.21
N LEU A 182 -5.36 -4.46 8.70
CA LEU A 182 -5.65 -4.48 10.13
C LEU A 182 -5.18 -5.78 10.80
N VAL A 183 -5.37 -6.92 10.16
CA VAL A 183 -4.90 -8.22 10.67
C VAL A 183 -3.38 -8.22 10.80
N LEU A 184 -2.65 -7.79 9.76
CA LEU A 184 -1.19 -7.69 9.82
C LEU A 184 -0.73 -6.68 10.86
N GLY A 185 -1.38 -5.52 10.94
CA GLY A 185 -1.06 -4.49 11.92
C GLY A 185 -1.26 -4.98 13.37
N LEU A 186 -2.38 -5.65 13.65
CA LEU A 186 -2.64 -6.26 14.97
C LEU A 186 -1.60 -7.34 15.31
N MET A 187 -1.26 -8.18 14.34
CA MET A 187 -0.24 -9.21 14.52
C MET A 187 1.12 -8.59 14.88
N ASN A 188 1.54 -7.54 14.15
CA ASN A 188 2.77 -6.80 14.44
C ASN A 188 2.76 -6.21 15.85
N VAL A 189 1.66 -5.60 16.28
CA VAL A 189 1.52 -5.01 17.62
C VAL A 189 1.58 -6.09 18.69
N LEU A 190 0.92 -7.23 18.50
CA LEU A 190 0.93 -8.33 19.45
C LEU A 190 2.34 -8.92 19.62
N ILE A 191 3.04 -9.17 18.51
CA ILE A 191 4.41 -9.71 18.53
C ILE A 191 5.37 -8.73 19.22
N THR A 192 5.29 -7.45 18.90
CA THR A 192 6.17 -6.42 19.49
C THR A 192 5.89 -6.22 20.98
N ARG A 193 4.63 -6.34 21.41
CA ARG A 193 4.23 -6.15 22.80
C ARG A 193 4.64 -7.32 23.70
N ASP A 194 4.63 -8.53 23.18
CA ASP A 194 5.01 -9.73 23.95
C ASP A 194 6.49 -9.77 24.27
N GLY A 195 7.35 -9.10 23.48
CA GLY A 195 8.78 -8.91 23.73
C GLY A 195 9.61 -10.20 23.76
N SER A 196 8.97 -11.36 23.66
CA SER A 196 9.64 -12.67 23.66
C SER A 196 10.14 -13.07 22.26
N VAL A 197 9.62 -12.42 21.23
CA VAL A 197 9.89 -12.72 19.82
C VAL A 197 10.69 -11.57 19.19
N PRO A 198 11.86 -11.85 18.59
CA PRO A 198 12.65 -10.82 17.94
C PRO A 198 11.89 -10.21 16.74
N PRO A 199 12.08 -8.91 16.44
CA PRO A 199 11.39 -8.21 15.35
C PRO A 199 11.53 -8.89 13.99
N GLU A 200 12.63 -9.59 13.77
CA GLU A 200 12.90 -10.34 12.53
C GLU A 200 11.92 -11.49 12.30
N ALA A 201 11.40 -12.07 13.37
CA ALA A 201 10.40 -13.14 13.29
C ALA A 201 9.09 -12.66 12.67
N THR A 202 8.76 -11.37 12.81
CA THR A 202 7.58 -10.78 12.16
C THR A 202 7.67 -10.92 10.65
N THR A 203 8.83 -10.68 10.06
CA THR A 203 9.05 -10.82 8.62
C THR A 203 8.89 -12.27 8.17
N ILE A 204 9.38 -13.24 8.95
CA ILE A 204 9.22 -14.67 8.67
C ILE A 204 7.73 -15.05 8.70
N ILE A 205 7.01 -14.59 9.71
CA ILE A 205 5.59 -14.87 9.88
C ILE A 205 4.78 -14.25 8.73
N THR A 206 5.02 -12.99 8.38
CA THR A 206 4.34 -12.31 7.27
C THR A 206 4.60 -13.03 5.94
N GLY A 207 5.86 -13.40 5.68
CA GLY A 207 6.23 -14.16 4.48
C GLY A 207 5.56 -15.54 4.44
N GLY A 208 5.51 -16.24 5.58
CA GLY A 208 4.82 -17.54 5.71
C GLY A 208 3.32 -17.45 5.47
N ILE A 209 2.66 -16.44 6.06
CA ILE A 209 1.25 -16.17 5.85
C ILE A 209 0.97 -15.86 4.37
N LEU A 210 1.77 -14.99 3.76
CA LEU A 210 1.65 -14.67 2.34
C LEU A 210 1.74 -15.94 1.47
N LEU A 211 2.74 -16.78 1.74
CA LEU A 211 2.93 -18.03 1.00
C LEU A 211 1.70 -18.95 1.12
N ILE A 212 1.19 -19.14 2.35
CA ILE A 212 0.01 -19.98 2.61
C ILE A 212 -1.21 -19.45 1.84
N PHE A 213 -1.47 -18.14 1.91
CA PHE A 213 -2.62 -17.53 1.22
C PHE A 213 -2.51 -17.62 -0.30
N VAL A 214 -1.32 -17.43 -0.87
CA VAL A 214 -1.07 -17.58 -2.32
C VAL A 214 -1.32 -19.02 -2.76
N LEU A 215 -0.85 -20.00 -1.99
CA LEU A 215 -1.09 -21.42 -2.28
C LEU A 215 -2.57 -21.77 -2.19
N LEU A 216 -3.28 -21.28 -1.17
CA LEU A 216 -4.72 -21.46 -1.02
C LEU A 216 -5.50 -20.85 -2.19
N GLN A 217 -5.18 -19.61 -2.59
CA GLN A 217 -5.80 -18.97 -3.76
C GLN A 217 -5.60 -19.81 -5.02
N ARG A 218 -4.39 -20.32 -5.23
CA ARG A 218 -4.07 -21.14 -6.40
C ARG A 218 -4.83 -22.46 -6.40
N ALA A 219 -4.95 -23.11 -5.24
CA ALA A 219 -5.71 -24.37 -5.08
C ALA A 219 -7.21 -24.16 -5.34
N VAL A 220 -7.80 -23.08 -4.84
CA VAL A 220 -9.21 -22.75 -5.07
C VAL A 220 -9.48 -22.45 -6.55
N LEU A 221 -8.61 -21.68 -7.21
CA LEU A 221 -8.75 -21.36 -8.64
C LEU A 221 -8.56 -22.59 -9.54
N ALA A 222 -7.69 -23.54 -9.18
CA ALA A 222 -7.51 -24.79 -9.91
C ALA A 222 -8.80 -25.63 -9.88
N LYS A 223 -9.46 -25.72 -8.73
CA LYS A 223 -10.71 -26.48 -8.54
C LYS A 223 -11.92 -25.87 -9.28
N GLN A 224 -11.87 -24.56 -9.60
CA GLN A 224 -12.95 -23.91 -10.38
C GLN A 224 -12.81 -24.08 -11.88
N ARG A 225 -11.67 -24.62 -12.36
CA ARG A 225 -11.41 -24.86 -13.80
C ARG A 225 -11.68 -26.32 -14.22
N GLU A 226 -11.91 -27.20 -13.26
CA GLU A 226 -12.43 -28.56 -13.47
C GLU A 226 -13.97 -28.55 -13.43
#